data_1d585520be259371eec4394b8d16d898
#
_entry.id   1d585520be259371eec4394b8d16d898
#
_cell.length_a   1.000
_cell.length_b   1.000
_cell.length_c   1.000
_cell.angle_alpha   90.00
_cell.angle_beta   90.00
_cell.angle_gamma   90.00
#
_symmetry.space_group_name_H-M   'P 1'
#
loop_
_entity.id
_entity.type
_entity.pdbx_description
1 polymer ?
#
loop_
_entity_poly.entity_id
_entity_poly.type
_entity_poly.pdbx_seq_one_letter_code
_entity_poly.pdbx_strand_id
1 'polypeptide(L)'
;RLAVRLVFLFAMVAVLPGALVYAVSVQFIGRSIESWFDVRVDRALEGGLNLGRNALDYLLNETTNKATQIAQSLADSPGNLSGALNRAAEQGNVYEAALFSPTGSVLAVAGVGGSRATPEPPPAAALRLARLQQPYSKIEQSPDGGLVLRAVVPVNTQDSLNPLKLLQITEPVPKPL
;
A
#
# COMPACT_ATOMS: atom_id res chain seq x y z
N ARG A 1 31.82 34.23 -67.26
CA ARG A 1 32.52 33.70 -66.07
C ARG A 1 32.34 34.60 -64.80
N LEU A 2 32.17 35.93 -64.99
CA LEU A 2 31.94 36.87 -63.87
C LEU A 2 30.52 36.73 -63.31
N ALA A 3 29.50 36.58 -64.14
CA ALA A 3 28.10 36.42 -63.73
C ALA A 3 27.85 35.17 -62.83
N VAL A 4 28.52 34.06 -63.15
CA VAL A 4 28.40 32.82 -62.35
C VAL A 4 28.96 33.00 -60.91
N ARG A 5 30.05 33.72 -60.78
CA ARG A 5 30.65 34.04 -59.48
C ARG A 5 29.74 34.95 -58.61
N LEU A 6 29.09 35.91 -59.30
CA LEU A 6 28.18 36.84 -58.63
C LEU A 6 26.90 36.13 -58.14
N VAL A 7 26.33 35.24 -58.98
CA VAL A 7 25.18 34.42 -58.61
C VAL A 7 25.53 33.49 -57.48
N PHE A 8 26.71 32.88 -57.45
CA PHE A 8 27.14 31.99 -56.34
C PHE A 8 27.34 32.76 -55.04
N LEU A 9 27.91 33.96 -55.07
CA LEU A 9 28.06 34.83 -53.91
C LEU A 9 26.69 35.25 -53.36
N PHE A 10 25.75 35.63 -54.20
CA PHE A 10 24.40 36.00 -53.81
C PHE A 10 23.65 34.81 -53.21
N ALA A 11 23.76 33.64 -53.82
CA ALA A 11 23.15 32.39 -53.27
C ALA A 11 23.75 32.04 -51.92
N MET A 12 25.05 32.19 -51.75
CA MET A 12 25.71 31.89 -50.47
C MET A 12 25.28 32.84 -49.33
N VAL A 13 25.17 34.14 -49.66
CA VAL A 13 24.72 35.15 -48.69
C VAL A 13 23.24 34.98 -48.30
N ALA A 14 22.42 34.49 -49.24
CA ALA A 14 20.99 34.27 -48.96
C ALA A 14 20.70 32.94 -48.24
N VAL A 15 21.40 31.86 -48.61
CA VAL A 15 21.13 30.52 -48.07
C VAL A 15 21.79 30.29 -46.69
N LEU A 16 23.00 30.84 -46.47
CA LEU A 16 23.77 30.62 -45.26
C LEU A 16 23.01 31.07 -43.96
N PRO A 17 22.50 32.31 -43.88
CA PRO A 17 21.75 32.73 -42.69
C PRO A 17 20.45 31.95 -42.51
N GLY A 18 19.75 31.60 -43.60
CA GLY A 18 18.54 30.76 -43.54
C GLY A 18 18.81 29.35 -43.00
N ALA A 19 19.87 28.72 -43.48
CA ALA A 19 20.30 27.41 -43.03
C ALA A 19 20.72 27.42 -41.52
N LEU A 20 21.38 28.50 -41.10
CA LEU A 20 21.81 28.66 -39.71
C LEU A 20 20.63 28.86 -38.76
N VAL A 21 19.67 29.70 -39.15
CA VAL A 21 18.42 29.88 -38.35
C VAL A 21 17.63 28.57 -38.29
N TYR A 22 17.53 27.85 -39.44
CA TYR A 22 16.86 26.55 -39.47
C TYR A 22 17.53 25.53 -38.52
N ALA A 23 18.85 25.39 -38.57
CA ALA A 23 19.60 24.48 -37.73
C ALA A 23 19.44 24.78 -36.23
N VAL A 24 19.53 26.07 -35.85
CA VAL A 24 19.32 26.52 -34.46
C VAL A 24 17.90 26.27 -34.02
N SER A 25 16.90 26.54 -34.88
CA SER A 25 15.49 26.31 -34.56
C SER A 25 15.17 24.85 -34.32
N VAL A 26 15.64 23.94 -35.16
CA VAL A 26 15.44 22.50 -35.01
C VAL A 26 16.11 21.99 -33.75
N GLN A 27 17.31 22.46 -33.45
CA GLN A 27 18.06 22.06 -32.27
C GLN A 27 17.43 22.59 -30.97
N PHE A 28 16.86 23.80 -31.03
CA PHE A 28 16.15 24.39 -29.87
C PHE A 28 14.82 23.72 -29.63
N ILE A 29 14.04 23.43 -30.66
CA ILE A 29 12.75 22.72 -30.52
C ILE A 29 12.96 21.31 -30.00
N GLY A 30 13.94 20.56 -30.51
CA GLY A 30 14.25 19.21 -30.05
C GLY A 30 14.58 19.18 -28.54
N ARG A 31 15.46 20.06 -28.09
CA ARG A 31 15.82 20.15 -26.67
C ARG A 31 14.70 20.65 -25.77
N SER A 32 13.87 21.55 -26.23
CA SER A 32 12.72 22.05 -25.47
C SER A 32 11.67 20.99 -25.26
N ILE A 33 11.38 20.14 -26.22
CA ILE A 33 10.37 19.10 -26.16
C ILE A 33 10.83 17.99 -25.17
N GLU A 34 12.07 17.53 -25.28
CA GLU A 34 12.62 16.50 -24.37
C GLU A 34 12.59 16.98 -22.91
N SER A 35 13.02 18.22 -22.65
CA SER A 35 13.04 18.77 -21.28
C SER A 35 11.65 18.96 -20.67
N TRP A 36 10.62 19.20 -21.47
CA TRP A 36 9.24 19.40 -20.97
C TRP A 36 8.48 18.09 -20.74
N PHE A 37 8.79 17.06 -21.51
CA PHE A 37 8.12 15.75 -21.37
C PHE A 37 8.66 14.97 -20.17
N ASP A 38 9.96 14.89 -19.97
CA ASP A 38 10.57 14.13 -18.86
C ASP A 38 10.13 14.64 -17.50
N VAL A 39 10.14 15.97 -17.29
CA VAL A 39 9.81 16.57 -16.00
C VAL A 39 8.32 16.41 -15.62
N ARG A 40 7.41 16.35 -16.59
CA ARG A 40 5.98 16.21 -16.32
C ARG A 40 5.57 14.76 -16.04
N VAL A 41 6.15 13.82 -16.76
CA VAL A 41 5.85 12.39 -16.59
C VAL A 41 6.41 11.90 -15.27
N ASP A 42 7.63 12.26 -14.91
CA ASP A 42 8.24 11.88 -13.64
C ASP A 42 7.45 12.43 -12.45
N ARG A 43 7.05 13.69 -12.47
CA ARG A 43 6.22 14.27 -11.40
C ARG A 43 4.85 13.65 -11.30
N ALA A 44 4.22 13.29 -12.41
CA ALA A 44 2.91 12.63 -12.40
C ALA A 44 3.02 11.20 -11.85
N LEU A 45 4.08 10.47 -12.20
CA LEU A 45 4.37 9.13 -11.68
C LEU A 45 4.71 9.17 -10.18
N GLU A 46 5.58 10.10 -9.75
CA GLU A 46 5.89 10.28 -8.33
C GLU A 46 4.66 10.68 -7.53
N GLY A 47 3.84 11.58 -8.04
CA GLY A 47 2.57 11.99 -7.42
C GLY A 47 1.60 10.82 -7.30
N GLY A 48 1.45 10.01 -8.34
CA GLY A 48 0.62 8.80 -8.32
C GLY A 48 1.14 7.74 -7.35
N LEU A 49 2.45 7.51 -7.32
CA LEU A 49 3.07 6.56 -6.41
C LEU A 49 2.93 6.99 -4.94
N ASN A 50 3.13 8.28 -4.66
CA ASN A 50 2.96 8.83 -3.32
C ASN A 50 1.50 8.76 -2.86
N LEU A 51 0.55 9.05 -3.74
CA LEU A 51 -0.88 8.90 -3.45
C LEU A 51 -1.22 7.44 -3.15
N GLY A 52 -0.72 6.50 -3.95
CA GLY A 52 -0.92 5.07 -3.73
C GLY A 52 -0.35 4.60 -2.39
N ARG A 53 0.86 5.02 -2.04
CA ARG A 53 1.48 4.71 -0.74
C ARG A 53 0.67 5.28 0.42
N ASN A 54 0.30 6.55 0.36
CA ASN A 54 -0.50 7.19 1.40
C ASN A 54 -1.86 6.51 1.58
N ALA A 55 -2.51 6.08 0.49
CA ALA A 55 -3.76 5.35 0.56
C ALA A 55 -3.58 3.99 1.25
N LEU A 56 -2.51 3.26 0.94
CA LEU A 56 -2.20 1.98 1.58
C LEU A 56 -1.86 2.15 3.06
N ASP A 57 -1.08 3.17 3.42
CA ASP A 57 -0.76 3.49 4.81
C ASP A 57 -2.01 3.87 5.60
N TYR A 58 -2.92 4.61 4.99
CA TYR A 58 -4.22 4.92 5.59
C TYR A 58 -5.04 3.65 5.87
N LEU A 59 -5.14 2.75 4.91
CA LEU A 59 -5.87 1.47 5.07
C LEU A 59 -5.23 0.59 6.15
N LEU A 60 -3.88 0.51 6.21
CA LEU A 60 -3.18 -0.21 7.27
C LEU A 60 -3.47 0.36 8.66
N ASN A 61 -3.45 1.69 8.79
CA ASN A 61 -3.76 2.36 10.05
C ASN A 61 -5.23 2.13 10.44
N GLU A 62 -6.16 2.20 9.50
CA GLU A 62 -7.58 1.92 9.73
C GLU A 62 -7.78 0.49 10.23
N THR A 63 -7.19 -0.52 9.55
CA THR A 63 -7.26 -1.92 9.94
C THR A 63 -6.65 -2.14 11.33
N THR A 64 -5.52 -1.48 11.63
CA THR A 64 -4.87 -1.56 12.93
C THR A 64 -5.73 -0.95 14.05
N ASN A 65 -6.38 0.17 13.79
CA ASN A 65 -7.28 0.82 14.73
C ASN A 65 -8.52 -0.05 15.01
N LYS A 66 -9.12 -0.65 13.97
CA LYS A 66 -10.21 -1.63 14.12
C LYS A 66 -9.76 -2.81 14.99
N ALA A 67 -8.58 -3.36 14.70
CA ALA A 67 -8.01 -4.46 15.47
C ALA A 67 -7.84 -4.08 16.95
N THR A 68 -7.34 -2.88 17.22
CA THR A 68 -7.15 -2.38 18.58
C THR A 68 -8.47 -2.20 19.33
N GLN A 69 -9.49 -1.66 18.68
CA GLN A 69 -10.83 -1.51 19.28
C GLN A 69 -11.46 -2.86 19.62
N ILE A 70 -11.35 -3.83 18.71
CA ILE A 70 -11.83 -5.19 18.96
C ILE A 70 -11.04 -5.85 20.08
N ALA A 71 -9.72 -5.68 20.11
CA ALA A 71 -8.86 -6.21 21.17
C ALA A 71 -9.26 -5.67 22.57
N GLN A 72 -9.59 -4.39 22.66
CA GLN A 72 -10.09 -3.77 23.90
C GLN A 72 -11.43 -4.37 24.31
N SER A 73 -12.38 -4.52 23.39
CA SER A 73 -13.68 -5.12 23.69
C SER A 73 -13.58 -6.59 24.13
N LEU A 74 -12.60 -7.32 23.60
CA LEU A 74 -12.31 -8.69 24.01
C LEU A 74 -11.68 -8.76 25.41
N ALA A 75 -10.80 -7.80 25.73
CA ALA A 75 -10.19 -7.71 27.06
C ALA A 75 -11.24 -7.52 28.17
N ASP A 76 -12.30 -6.77 27.87
CA ASP A 76 -13.42 -6.50 28.79
C ASP A 76 -14.43 -7.66 28.89
N SER A 77 -14.29 -8.71 28.08
CA SER A 77 -15.24 -9.84 28.00
C SER A 77 -14.56 -11.21 28.22
N PRO A 78 -13.95 -11.50 29.35
CA PRO A 78 -13.11 -12.67 29.55
C PRO A 78 -13.83 -14.03 29.48
N GLY A 79 -15.15 -14.06 29.72
CA GLY A 79 -15.88 -15.32 29.84
C GLY A 79 -16.31 -16.00 28.54
N ASN A 80 -16.41 -15.25 27.42
CA ASN A 80 -16.86 -15.79 26.12
C ASN A 80 -16.17 -15.10 24.96
N LEU A 81 -14.90 -15.39 24.80
CA LEU A 81 -14.05 -14.76 23.77
C LEU A 81 -14.55 -15.01 22.34
N SER A 82 -15.05 -16.22 22.04
CA SER A 82 -15.56 -16.54 20.70
C SER A 82 -16.83 -15.75 20.38
N GLY A 83 -17.76 -15.66 21.34
CA GLY A 83 -18.99 -14.87 21.14
C GLY A 83 -18.73 -13.36 21.12
N ALA A 84 -17.75 -12.88 21.90
CA ALA A 84 -17.32 -11.50 21.88
C ALA A 84 -16.62 -11.15 20.53
N LEU A 85 -15.75 -12.04 20.04
CA LEU A 85 -15.07 -11.89 18.75
C LEU A 85 -16.08 -11.83 17.60
N ASN A 86 -17.07 -12.72 17.57
CA ASN A 86 -18.09 -12.74 16.52
C ASN A 86 -18.89 -11.41 16.51
N ARG A 87 -19.38 -10.95 17.66
CA ARG A 87 -20.12 -9.69 17.76
C ARG A 87 -19.26 -8.49 17.32
N ALA A 88 -18.01 -8.43 17.78
CA ALA A 88 -17.11 -7.35 17.44
C ALA A 88 -16.70 -7.37 15.95
N ALA A 89 -16.51 -8.55 15.36
CA ALA A 89 -16.22 -8.70 13.94
C ALA A 89 -17.42 -8.30 13.07
N GLU A 90 -18.64 -8.67 13.44
CA GLU A 90 -19.88 -8.25 12.76
C GLU A 90 -20.07 -6.72 12.85
N GLN A 91 -19.92 -6.14 14.03
CA GLN A 91 -20.06 -4.69 14.24
C GLN A 91 -19.00 -3.89 13.47
N GLY A 92 -17.77 -4.39 13.44
CA GLY A 92 -16.65 -3.78 12.72
C GLY A 92 -16.66 -4.08 11.20
N ASN A 93 -17.61 -4.90 10.73
CA ASN A 93 -17.65 -5.40 9.35
C ASN A 93 -16.29 -5.93 8.89
N VAL A 94 -15.64 -6.73 9.74
CA VAL A 94 -14.31 -7.29 9.50
C VAL A 94 -14.41 -8.51 8.60
N TYR A 95 -13.58 -8.55 7.56
CA TYR A 95 -13.58 -9.68 6.62
C TYR A 95 -13.19 -10.98 7.30
N GLU A 96 -12.09 -11.01 8.04
CA GLU A 96 -11.64 -12.16 8.82
C GLU A 96 -10.94 -11.68 10.11
N ALA A 97 -11.34 -12.24 11.25
CA ALA A 97 -10.73 -12.01 12.53
C ALA A 97 -10.41 -13.36 13.19
N ALA A 98 -9.20 -13.53 13.67
CA ALA A 98 -8.76 -14.75 14.35
C ALA A 98 -8.04 -14.40 15.64
N LEU A 99 -8.36 -15.13 16.70
CA LEU A 99 -7.70 -15.03 17.99
C LEU A 99 -6.72 -16.18 18.14
N PHE A 100 -5.49 -15.86 18.49
CA PHE A 100 -4.40 -16.81 18.65
C PHE A 100 -3.86 -16.81 20.08
N SER A 101 -3.32 -17.95 20.48
CA SER A 101 -2.49 -18.06 21.67
C SER A 101 -1.09 -17.43 21.42
N PRO A 102 -0.29 -17.19 22.47
CA PRO A 102 1.10 -16.72 22.32
C PRO A 102 2.00 -17.68 21.55
N THR A 103 1.59 -18.94 21.43
CA THR A 103 2.29 -19.99 20.67
C THR A 103 1.84 -20.08 19.21
N GLY A 104 0.84 -19.28 18.80
CA GLY A 104 0.31 -19.29 17.44
C GLY A 104 -0.83 -20.29 17.19
N SER A 105 -1.37 -20.94 18.24
CA SER A 105 -2.53 -21.82 18.09
C SER A 105 -3.81 -20.99 18.00
N VAL A 106 -4.72 -21.38 17.10
CA VAL A 106 -6.01 -20.72 16.89
C VAL A 106 -6.93 -21.00 18.11
N LEU A 107 -7.48 -19.94 18.68
CA LEU A 107 -8.44 -19.99 19.80
C LEU A 107 -9.88 -19.75 19.36
N ALA A 108 -10.08 -18.80 18.43
CA ALA A 108 -11.37 -18.45 17.88
C ALA A 108 -11.20 -17.81 16.49
N VAL A 109 -12.23 -17.93 15.65
CA VAL A 109 -12.29 -17.29 14.33
C VAL A 109 -13.66 -16.68 14.15
N ALA A 110 -13.71 -15.50 13.55
CA ALA A 110 -14.92 -14.77 13.20
C ALA A 110 -14.71 -13.98 11.91
N GLY A 111 -15.79 -13.51 11.27
CA GLY A 111 -15.71 -12.62 10.11
C GLY A 111 -16.83 -12.84 9.13
N VAL A 112 -17.06 -11.82 8.27
CA VAL A 112 -18.11 -11.81 7.27
C VAL A 112 -17.70 -12.60 6.01
N GLY A 113 -16.39 -12.78 5.79
CA GLY A 113 -15.84 -13.46 4.62
C GLY A 113 -16.07 -14.97 4.54
N GLY A 114 -16.74 -15.55 5.54
CA GLY A 114 -17.13 -16.97 5.54
C GLY A 114 -15.93 -17.92 5.41
N SER A 115 -14.82 -17.60 6.02
CA SER A 115 -13.59 -18.39 5.92
C SER A 115 -13.82 -19.83 6.35
N ARG A 116 -13.85 -20.72 5.37
CA ARG A 116 -13.82 -22.17 5.57
C ARG A 116 -12.38 -22.70 5.75
N ALA A 117 -11.40 -21.83 5.53
CA ALA A 117 -10.00 -22.15 5.68
C ALA A 117 -9.55 -21.87 7.11
N THR A 118 -8.66 -22.69 7.65
CA THR A 118 -7.98 -22.39 8.90
C THR A 118 -7.18 -21.09 8.72
N PRO A 119 -7.36 -20.08 9.58
CA PRO A 119 -6.64 -18.83 9.43
C PRO A 119 -5.14 -19.06 9.50
N GLU A 120 -4.41 -18.36 8.67
CA GLU A 120 -2.95 -18.44 8.65
C GLU A 120 -2.36 -17.90 9.96
N PRO A 121 -1.45 -18.65 10.63
CA PRO A 121 -0.88 -18.21 11.89
C PRO A 121 -0.09 -16.91 11.73
N PRO A 122 -0.04 -16.08 12.80
CA PRO A 122 0.72 -14.83 12.76
C PRO A 122 2.20 -15.09 12.49
N PRO A 123 2.86 -14.24 11.67
CA PRO A 123 4.28 -14.38 11.40
C PRO A 123 5.11 -14.18 12.67
N ALA A 124 6.31 -14.75 12.72
CA ALA A 124 7.21 -14.67 13.88
C ALA A 124 7.53 -13.21 14.31
N ALA A 125 7.52 -12.27 13.36
CA ALA A 125 7.69 -10.85 13.63
C ALA A 125 6.52 -10.29 14.45
N ALA A 126 5.28 -10.65 14.09
CA ALA A 126 4.07 -10.25 14.81
C ALA A 126 4.07 -10.81 16.24
N LEU A 127 4.45 -12.08 16.41
CA LEU A 127 4.58 -12.70 17.74
C LEU A 127 5.59 -11.98 18.64
N ARG A 128 6.71 -11.52 18.07
CA ARG A 128 7.72 -10.75 18.82
C ARG A 128 7.19 -9.37 19.23
N LEU A 129 6.56 -8.65 18.30
CA LEU A 129 6.00 -7.32 18.58
C LEU A 129 4.86 -7.38 19.61
N ALA A 130 4.00 -8.38 19.50
CA ALA A 130 2.91 -8.57 20.47
C ALA A 130 3.42 -8.80 21.91
N ARG A 131 4.55 -9.51 22.09
CA ARG A 131 5.19 -9.64 23.41
C ARG A 131 5.72 -8.31 23.96
N LEU A 132 6.06 -7.37 23.08
CA LEU A 132 6.45 -6.00 23.41
C LEU A 132 5.24 -5.05 23.52
N GLN A 133 4.01 -5.59 23.47
CA GLN A 133 2.77 -4.83 23.48
C GLN A 133 2.66 -3.84 22.31
N GLN A 134 3.27 -4.18 21.16
CA GLN A 134 3.24 -3.36 19.96
C GLN A 134 2.41 -4.00 18.87
N PRO A 135 1.61 -3.23 18.13
CA PRO A 135 0.87 -3.72 16.99
C PRO A 135 1.81 -4.06 15.84
N TYR A 136 1.44 -5.07 15.07
CA TYR A 136 2.06 -5.41 13.79
C TYR A 136 1.05 -5.19 12.69
N SER A 137 1.44 -4.48 11.63
CA SER A 137 0.61 -4.35 10.43
C SER A 137 1.45 -4.45 9.18
N LYS A 138 0.93 -5.14 8.16
CA LYS A 138 1.62 -5.34 6.89
C LYS A 138 0.64 -5.66 5.77
N ILE A 139 1.02 -5.26 4.56
CA ILE A 139 0.37 -5.71 3.33
C ILE A 139 1.08 -6.98 2.87
N GLU A 140 0.32 -8.04 2.65
CA GLU A 140 0.83 -9.34 2.22
C GLU A 140 0.09 -9.80 0.97
N GLN A 141 0.67 -10.75 0.26
CA GLN A 141 0.01 -11.36 -0.89
C GLN A 141 -0.82 -12.56 -0.41
N SER A 142 -2.10 -12.56 -0.73
CA SER A 142 -2.97 -13.71 -0.48
C SER A 142 -2.60 -14.89 -1.39
N PRO A 143 -2.80 -16.13 -0.96
CA PRO A 143 -2.68 -17.30 -1.83
C PRO A 143 -3.48 -17.21 -3.13
N ASP A 144 -4.58 -16.49 -3.12
CA ASP A 144 -5.45 -16.24 -4.29
C ASP A 144 -4.91 -15.14 -5.23
N GLY A 145 -3.69 -14.64 -4.99
CA GLY A 145 -3.02 -13.64 -5.83
C GLY A 145 -3.46 -12.19 -5.57
N GLY A 146 -4.36 -11.95 -4.61
CA GLY A 146 -4.75 -10.61 -4.16
C GLY A 146 -3.80 -10.03 -3.11
N LEU A 147 -3.96 -8.74 -2.80
CA LEU A 147 -3.30 -8.13 -1.65
C LEU A 147 -4.25 -8.13 -0.46
N VAL A 148 -3.70 -8.42 0.72
CA VAL A 148 -4.43 -8.40 1.99
C VAL A 148 -3.69 -7.53 3.00
N LEU A 149 -4.46 -6.82 3.80
CA LEU A 149 -3.99 -6.06 4.94
C LEU A 149 -4.07 -6.98 6.16
N ARG A 150 -2.95 -7.24 6.79
CA ARG A 150 -2.89 -8.03 8.03
C ARG A 150 -2.50 -7.13 9.18
N ALA A 151 -3.33 -7.07 10.21
CA ALA A 151 -3.03 -6.41 11.47
C ALA A 151 -3.06 -7.44 12.61
N VAL A 152 -2.04 -7.43 13.45
CA VAL A 152 -1.97 -8.28 14.65
C VAL A 152 -1.73 -7.40 15.85
N VAL A 153 -2.62 -7.49 16.83
CA VAL A 153 -2.55 -6.69 18.07
C VAL A 153 -2.60 -7.58 19.31
N PRO A 154 -1.92 -7.21 20.39
CA PRO A 154 -2.00 -7.93 21.64
C PRO A 154 -3.36 -7.71 22.30
N VAL A 155 -3.94 -8.77 22.86
CA VAL A 155 -5.14 -8.74 23.69
C VAL A 155 -4.75 -9.19 25.08
N ASN A 156 -4.79 -8.28 26.04
CA ASN A 156 -4.50 -8.59 27.43
C ASN A 156 -5.80 -8.93 28.14
N THR A 157 -6.04 -10.22 28.36
CA THR A 157 -7.19 -10.68 29.14
C THR A 157 -6.81 -10.82 30.60
N GLN A 158 -7.79 -10.65 31.48
CA GLN A 158 -7.62 -10.87 32.97
C GLN A 158 -7.49 -12.35 33.34
N ASP A 159 -7.30 -13.22 32.36
CA ASP A 159 -7.11 -14.64 32.56
C ASP A 159 -5.73 -14.91 33.18
N SER A 160 -5.72 -15.42 34.40
CA SER A 160 -4.49 -15.64 35.19
C SER A 160 -3.54 -16.68 34.60
N LEU A 161 -4.04 -17.61 33.78
CA LEU A 161 -3.25 -18.69 33.19
C LEU A 161 -2.57 -18.30 31.86
N ASN A 162 -3.19 -17.42 31.09
CA ASN A 162 -2.66 -17.00 29.78
C ASN A 162 -3.14 -15.58 29.43
N PRO A 163 -2.57 -14.55 30.05
CA PRO A 163 -3.09 -13.18 29.96
C PRO A 163 -2.91 -12.58 28.57
N LEU A 164 -1.90 -13.00 27.81
CA LEU A 164 -1.62 -12.50 26.48
C LEU A 164 -2.27 -13.39 25.42
N LYS A 165 -3.11 -12.81 24.59
CA LYS A 165 -3.63 -13.41 23.35
C LYS A 165 -3.34 -12.46 22.19
N LEU A 166 -3.42 -12.93 20.97
CA LEU A 166 -3.17 -12.13 19.77
C LEU A 166 -4.44 -12.12 18.93
N LEU A 167 -4.92 -10.93 18.63
CA LEU A 167 -5.97 -10.73 17.64
C LEU A 167 -5.32 -10.41 16.30
N GLN A 168 -5.62 -11.22 15.30
CA GLN A 168 -5.26 -10.97 13.92
C GLN A 168 -6.51 -10.60 13.13
N ILE A 169 -6.43 -9.51 12.37
CA ILE A 169 -7.44 -9.11 11.39
C ILE A 169 -6.80 -9.17 10.01
N THR A 170 -7.54 -9.75 9.06
CA THR A 170 -7.15 -9.79 7.67
C THR A 170 -8.26 -9.17 6.82
N GLU A 171 -7.94 -8.14 6.06
CA GLU A 171 -8.87 -7.46 5.15
C GLU A 171 -8.32 -7.47 3.72
N PRO A 172 -9.13 -7.81 2.70
CA PRO A 172 -8.68 -7.71 1.32
C PRO A 172 -8.52 -6.23 0.92
N VAL A 173 -7.45 -5.92 0.19
CA VAL A 173 -7.31 -4.60 -0.43
C VAL A 173 -8.37 -4.46 -1.52
N PRO A 174 -9.19 -3.40 -1.52
CA PRO A 174 -10.16 -3.16 -2.55
C PRO A 174 -9.48 -3.13 -3.92
N LYS A 175 -9.98 -3.95 -4.86
CA LYS A 175 -9.47 -3.88 -6.24
C LYS A 175 -9.94 -2.56 -6.84
N PRO A 176 -9.04 -1.81 -7.51
CA PRO A 176 -9.49 -0.67 -8.31
C PRO A 176 -10.46 -1.16 -9.38
N LEU A 177 -11.57 -0.44 -9.54
CA LEU A 177 -12.58 -0.65 -10.59
C LEU A 177 -12.00 -0.39 -11.97
#